data_b394a38b0c26ecb24d9f5ae9930e4266
#
_entry.id   b394a38b0c26ecb24d9f5ae9930e4266
#
_cell.length_a   1.000
_cell.length_b   1.000
_cell.length_c   1.000
_cell.angle_alpha   90.00
_cell.angle_beta   90.00
_cell.angle_gamma   90.00
#
_symmetry.space_group_name_H-M   'P 1'
#
loop_
_entity.id
_entity.type
_entity.pdbx_description
1 polymer ?
#
loop_
_entity_poly.entity_id
_entity_poly.type
_entity_poly.pdbx_seq_one_letter_code
_entity_poly.pdbx_strand_id
1 'polypeptide(L)'
;MSIGAKLFSLAVRAAGVKKKYSLPEDQFLAEVRKMNRTRGFYMPRDTKAVYSERDVLGSRCLVVQLSETPAERAILYFYGGGMLIGPDKGDVDVLVKLAHRTGCDVWFPNYPLCTEHCITDAYDVAFECYRLMLGIYGAGNVSTCGFSSGGALALGVAAHNNATGAGLPMPRHIVAVSPGEVPWNDAERALMQANNPSDAMVDYAFMEKVERLERHGRDDVPDYMIHISKGDFTGVRDVHLVYSTSEVLYGAKANFLAAFARNGVACTVRERPGMIHAYAMLPYFHEAREDFAELADYLAR
;
A
#
# COMPACT_ATOMS: atom_id res chain seq x y z
N MET A 1 -13.88 16.40 -11.36
CA MET A 1 -14.20 14.96 -11.48
C MET A 1 -14.87 14.70 -12.81
N SER A 2 -14.28 13.86 -13.66
CA SER A 2 -14.84 13.48 -14.97
C SER A 2 -16.13 12.65 -14.84
N ILE A 3 -16.88 12.53 -15.94
CA ILE A 3 -18.07 11.67 -15.98
C ILE A 3 -17.69 10.21 -15.67
N GLY A 4 -16.56 9.74 -16.19
CA GLY A 4 -16.05 8.39 -15.92
C GLY A 4 -15.78 8.13 -14.44
N ALA A 5 -15.15 9.07 -13.74
CA ALA A 5 -14.91 8.96 -12.29
C ALA A 5 -16.21 8.95 -11.48
N LYS A 6 -17.21 9.78 -11.89
CA LYS A 6 -18.54 9.78 -11.25
C LYS A 6 -19.26 8.45 -11.40
N LEU A 7 -19.31 7.91 -12.61
CA LEU A 7 -19.94 6.63 -12.90
C LEU A 7 -19.25 5.48 -12.16
N PHE A 8 -17.91 5.48 -12.11
CA PHE A 8 -17.15 4.48 -11.39
C PHE A 8 -17.43 4.55 -9.87
N SER A 9 -17.44 5.74 -9.28
CA SER A 9 -17.80 5.93 -7.87
C SER A 9 -19.22 5.45 -7.56
N LEU A 10 -20.19 5.73 -8.43
CA LEU A 10 -21.56 5.23 -8.28
C LEU A 10 -21.63 3.70 -8.35
N ALA A 11 -20.89 3.07 -9.26
CA ALA A 11 -20.82 1.62 -9.37
C ALA A 11 -20.21 0.98 -8.10
N VAL A 12 -19.14 1.56 -7.54
CA VAL A 12 -18.52 1.11 -6.29
C VAL A 12 -19.49 1.24 -5.12
N ARG A 13 -20.23 2.35 -5.02
CA ARG A 13 -21.28 2.53 -4.00
C ARG A 13 -22.39 1.50 -4.14
N ALA A 14 -22.87 1.26 -5.37
CA ALA A 14 -23.91 0.27 -5.66
C ALA A 14 -23.46 -1.16 -5.33
N ALA A 15 -22.19 -1.49 -5.53
CA ALA A 15 -21.59 -2.76 -5.16
C ALA A 15 -21.48 -2.97 -3.62
N GLY A 16 -21.71 -1.93 -2.82
CA GLY A 16 -21.76 -2.02 -1.38
C GLY A 16 -20.44 -2.39 -0.71
N VAL A 17 -19.31 -2.07 -1.33
CA VAL A 17 -17.96 -2.41 -0.81
C VAL A 17 -17.79 -1.90 0.62
N LYS A 18 -18.16 -0.64 0.86
CA LYS A 18 -18.09 0.02 2.17
C LYS A 18 -18.83 -0.73 3.27
N LYS A 19 -20.01 -1.32 2.97
CA LYS A 19 -20.85 -2.01 3.96
C LYS A 19 -20.14 -3.16 4.66
N LYS A 20 -19.15 -3.78 4.02
CA LYS A 20 -18.39 -4.88 4.63
C LYS A 20 -17.55 -4.36 5.80
N TYR A 21 -16.95 -3.18 5.65
CA TYR A 21 -16.11 -2.57 6.68
C TYR A 21 -16.89 -2.09 7.91
N SER A 22 -18.19 -1.82 7.77
CA SER A 22 -19.08 -1.44 8.89
C SER A 22 -19.66 -2.62 9.68
N LEU A 23 -19.43 -3.87 9.24
CA LEU A 23 -19.89 -5.05 9.96
C LEU A 23 -19.24 -5.18 11.34
N PRO A 24 -19.90 -5.80 12.32
CA PRO A 24 -19.26 -6.29 13.53
C PRO A 24 -18.05 -7.15 13.21
N GLU A 25 -17.06 -7.18 14.09
CA GLU A 25 -15.74 -7.77 13.81
C GLU A 25 -15.81 -9.24 13.39
N ASP A 26 -16.61 -10.05 14.07
CA ASP A 26 -16.79 -11.47 13.78
C ASP A 26 -17.38 -11.70 12.37
N GLN A 27 -18.39 -10.92 12.01
CA GLN A 27 -19.01 -10.96 10.69
C GLN A 27 -18.07 -10.42 9.62
N PHE A 28 -17.34 -9.36 9.91
CA PHE A 28 -16.31 -8.81 9.02
C PHE A 28 -15.23 -9.85 8.72
N LEU A 29 -14.66 -10.50 9.75
CA LEU A 29 -13.66 -11.55 9.57
C LEU A 29 -14.22 -12.76 8.80
N ALA A 30 -15.45 -13.16 9.03
CA ALA A 30 -16.09 -14.23 8.26
C ALA A 30 -16.19 -13.88 6.76
N GLU A 31 -16.61 -12.66 6.43
CA GLU A 31 -16.66 -12.18 5.04
C GLU A 31 -15.27 -12.06 4.42
N VAL A 32 -14.28 -11.55 5.15
CA VAL A 32 -12.89 -11.46 4.68
C VAL A 32 -12.32 -12.85 4.39
N ARG A 33 -12.47 -13.81 5.30
CA ARG A 33 -12.04 -15.21 5.08
C ARG A 33 -12.72 -15.83 3.86
N LYS A 34 -14.02 -15.54 3.65
CA LYS A 34 -14.74 -15.99 2.46
C LYS A 34 -14.18 -15.36 1.18
N MET A 35 -13.87 -14.06 1.20
CA MET A 35 -13.24 -13.37 0.07
C MET A 35 -11.85 -13.96 -0.23
N ASN A 36 -11.03 -14.20 0.77
CA ASN A 36 -9.68 -14.73 0.62
C ASN A 36 -9.65 -16.17 0.04
N ARG A 37 -10.74 -16.95 0.17
CA ARG A 37 -10.85 -18.27 -0.49
C ARG A 37 -10.95 -18.17 -2.02
N THR A 38 -11.47 -17.05 -2.53
CA THR A 38 -11.67 -16.82 -3.97
C THR A 38 -10.63 -15.86 -4.55
N ARG A 39 -9.92 -15.13 -3.70
CA ARG A 39 -8.75 -14.33 -4.04
C ARG A 39 -7.51 -15.18 -3.94
N GLY A 40 -6.48 -14.78 -4.58
CA GLY A 40 -5.23 -15.51 -4.48
C GLY A 40 -4.12 -14.86 -5.27
N PHE A 41 -2.95 -15.27 -4.90
CA PHE A 41 -1.73 -14.94 -5.59
C PHE A 41 -1.76 -15.56 -6.99
N TYR A 42 -1.83 -14.71 -7.99
CA TYR A 42 -2.02 -15.10 -9.38
C TYR A 42 -0.69 -15.02 -10.14
N MET A 43 -0.29 -16.14 -10.77
CA MET A 43 0.82 -16.18 -11.70
C MET A 43 0.26 -16.04 -13.14
N PRO A 44 0.56 -14.93 -13.84
CA PRO A 44 0.11 -14.76 -15.23
C PRO A 44 0.70 -15.81 -16.16
N ARG A 45 -0.03 -16.12 -17.23
CA ARG A 45 0.40 -17.03 -18.30
C ARG A 45 0.44 -16.34 -19.67
N ASP A 46 0.34 -15.02 -19.67
CA ASP A 46 0.46 -14.22 -20.88
C ASP A 46 1.94 -13.89 -21.20
N THR A 47 2.17 -13.25 -22.32
CA THR A 47 3.51 -12.87 -22.81
C THR A 47 3.78 -11.37 -22.67
N LYS A 48 3.05 -10.66 -21.82
CA LYS A 48 3.23 -9.22 -21.61
C LYS A 48 4.48 -8.88 -20.81
N ALA A 49 4.95 -9.84 -20.03
CA ALA A 49 6.16 -9.75 -19.23
C ALA A 49 6.76 -11.14 -19.00
N VAL A 50 7.95 -11.19 -18.45
CA VAL A 50 8.55 -12.40 -17.90
C VAL A 50 8.14 -12.48 -16.42
N TYR A 51 7.64 -13.63 -16.01
CA TYR A 51 7.15 -13.86 -14.66
C TYR A 51 7.96 -14.96 -13.99
N SER A 52 8.43 -14.69 -12.80
CA SER A 52 9.07 -15.68 -11.94
C SER A 52 8.53 -15.57 -10.52
N GLU A 53 8.78 -16.59 -9.72
CA GLU A 53 8.36 -16.64 -8.33
C GLU A 53 9.56 -16.91 -7.44
N ARG A 54 9.57 -16.25 -6.28
CA ARG A 54 10.55 -16.49 -5.22
C ARG A 54 9.83 -16.87 -3.94
N ASP A 55 10.43 -17.73 -3.14
CA ASP A 55 10.05 -17.94 -1.75
C ASP A 55 10.82 -16.94 -0.87
N VAL A 56 10.09 -16.23 -0.03
CA VAL A 56 10.65 -15.29 0.95
C VAL A 56 10.01 -15.58 2.30
N LEU A 57 10.74 -16.21 3.18
CA LEU A 57 10.28 -16.64 4.51
C LEU A 57 8.98 -17.49 4.45
N GLY A 58 8.88 -18.38 3.47
CA GLY A 58 7.68 -19.19 3.24
C GLY A 58 6.53 -18.47 2.53
N SER A 59 6.70 -17.19 2.21
CA SER A 59 5.74 -16.40 1.43
C SER A 59 6.14 -16.34 -0.04
N ARG A 60 5.16 -16.50 -0.93
CA ARG A 60 5.36 -16.38 -2.36
C ARG A 60 5.58 -14.92 -2.75
N CYS A 61 6.56 -14.64 -3.59
CA CYS A 61 6.81 -13.31 -4.16
C CYS A 61 6.86 -13.42 -5.68
N LEU A 62 5.90 -12.79 -6.38
CA LEU A 62 5.92 -12.68 -7.83
C LEU A 62 6.94 -11.62 -8.24
N VAL A 63 7.76 -11.93 -9.24
CA VAL A 63 8.66 -10.98 -9.89
C VAL A 63 8.21 -10.79 -11.33
N VAL A 64 7.93 -9.54 -11.70
CA VAL A 64 7.52 -9.14 -13.05
C VAL A 64 8.68 -8.38 -13.69
N GLN A 65 9.15 -8.86 -14.83
CA GLN A 65 10.30 -8.33 -15.58
C GLN A 65 9.92 -8.13 -17.05
N LEU A 66 10.58 -7.22 -17.75
CA LEU A 66 10.35 -7.01 -19.19
C LEU A 66 11.27 -7.85 -20.05
N SER A 67 12.30 -8.46 -19.48
CA SER A 67 13.25 -9.37 -20.15
C SER A 67 13.78 -10.41 -19.16
N GLU A 68 14.47 -11.42 -19.67
CA GLU A 68 15.14 -12.44 -18.84
C GLU A 68 16.33 -11.86 -18.03
N THR A 69 16.86 -10.73 -18.46
CA THR A 69 17.92 -10.00 -17.72
C THR A 69 17.25 -9.01 -16.77
N PRO A 70 17.63 -9.01 -15.48
CA PRO A 70 17.12 -8.04 -14.53
C PRO A 70 17.35 -6.60 -15.00
N ALA A 71 16.36 -5.72 -14.76
CA ALA A 71 16.52 -4.28 -15.00
C ALA A 71 17.57 -3.69 -14.05
N GLU A 72 18.04 -2.48 -14.34
CA GLU A 72 18.92 -1.74 -13.44
C GLU A 72 18.24 -1.39 -12.11
N ARG A 73 16.92 -1.15 -12.15
CA ARG A 73 16.12 -0.69 -11.01
C ARG A 73 14.94 -1.58 -10.78
N ALA A 74 14.47 -1.60 -9.53
CA ALA A 74 13.33 -2.40 -9.13
C ALA A 74 12.39 -1.66 -8.17
N ILE A 75 11.15 -2.09 -8.15
CA ILE A 75 10.09 -1.60 -7.30
C ILE A 75 9.58 -2.75 -6.43
N LEU A 76 9.63 -2.59 -5.11
CA LEU A 76 8.94 -3.46 -4.18
C LEU A 76 7.52 -2.92 -3.99
N TYR A 77 6.53 -3.65 -4.50
CA TYR A 77 5.14 -3.22 -4.54
C TYR A 77 4.28 -3.98 -3.55
N PHE A 78 3.45 -3.26 -2.80
CA PHE A 78 2.54 -3.82 -1.81
C PHE A 78 1.09 -3.48 -2.14
N TYR A 79 0.24 -4.52 -2.19
CA TYR A 79 -1.20 -4.37 -2.38
C TYR A 79 -1.90 -3.85 -1.11
N GLY A 80 -3.08 -3.30 -1.29
CA GLY A 80 -3.96 -2.89 -0.18
C GLY A 80 -4.88 -4.01 0.28
N GLY A 81 -5.67 -3.74 1.29
CA GLY A 81 -6.63 -4.69 1.84
C GLY A 81 -6.73 -4.65 3.35
N GLY A 82 -6.21 -3.59 3.98
CA GLY A 82 -6.23 -3.42 5.45
C GLY A 82 -5.46 -4.51 6.18
N MET A 83 -4.39 -5.05 5.58
CA MET A 83 -3.61 -6.18 6.08
C MET A 83 -4.40 -7.49 6.24
N LEU A 84 -5.66 -7.54 5.79
CA LEU A 84 -6.60 -8.65 6.02
C LEU A 84 -7.08 -9.32 4.73
N ILE A 85 -7.17 -8.55 3.63
CA ILE A 85 -7.68 -9.02 2.34
C ILE A 85 -6.50 -9.25 1.41
N GLY A 86 -6.40 -10.46 0.88
CA GLY A 86 -5.34 -10.88 -0.03
C GLY A 86 -5.45 -10.27 -1.44
N PRO A 87 -4.39 -10.41 -2.25
CA PRO A 87 -4.33 -9.84 -3.60
C PRO A 87 -5.28 -10.54 -4.57
N ASP A 88 -5.52 -9.89 -5.70
CA ASP A 88 -6.26 -10.49 -6.82
C ASP A 88 -5.58 -10.23 -8.17
N LYS A 89 -6.25 -10.66 -9.24
CA LYS A 89 -5.74 -10.48 -10.60
C LYS A 89 -5.55 -8.99 -10.97
N GLY A 90 -6.39 -8.10 -10.43
CA GLY A 90 -6.30 -6.67 -10.70
C GLY A 90 -4.99 -6.07 -10.20
N ASP A 91 -4.47 -6.56 -9.08
CA ASP A 91 -3.17 -6.14 -8.56
C ASP A 91 -2.06 -6.49 -9.56
N VAL A 92 -2.07 -7.72 -10.11
CA VAL A 92 -1.05 -8.15 -11.08
C VAL A 92 -1.12 -7.34 -12.38
N ASP A 93 -2.31 -6.98 -12.86
CA ASP A 93 -2.46 -6.10 -14.03
C ASP A 93 -1.83 -4.71 -13.78
N VAL A 94 -1.84 -4.22 -12.55
CA VAL A 94 -1.16 -2.97 -12.15
C VAL A 94 0.36 -3.14 -12.19
N LEU A 95 0.91 -4.27 -11.71
CA LEU A 95 2.35 -4.53 -11.73
C LEU A 95 2.90 -4.53 -13.16
N VAL A 96 2.21 -5.19 -14.09
CA VAL A 96 2.61 -5.23 -15.50
C VAL A 96 2.63 -3.83 -16.11
N LYS A 97 1.60 -3.02 -15.83
CA LYS A 97 1.55 -1.62 -16.29
C LYS A 97 2.68 -0.79 -15.68
N LEU A 98 2.98 -1.03 -14.41
CA LEU A 98 4.05 -0.33 -13.70
C LEU A 98 5.42 -0.69 -14.29
N ALA A 99 5.70 -1.98 -14.51
CA ALA A 99 6.93 -2.44 -15.15
C ALA A 99 7.11 -1.82 -16.55
N HIS A 100 6.06 -1.84 -17.39
CA HIS A 100 6.13 -1.23 -18.72
C HIS A 100 6.33 0.29 -18.70
N ARG A 101 5.73 0.99 -17.73
CA ARG A 101 5.85 2.44 -17.65
C ARG A 101 7.20 2.90 -17.10
N THR A 102 7.75 2.15 -16.15
CA THR A 102 8.98 2.54 -15.43
C THR A 102 10.25 1.93 -16.02
N GLY A 103 10.14 0.81 -16.72
CA GLY A 103 11.27 -0.02 -17.11
C GLY A 103 11.94 -0.74 -15.93
N CYS A 104 11.31 -0.75 -14.76
CA CYS A 104 11.81 -1.42 -13.57
C CYS A 104 11.25 -2.84 -13.44
N ASP A 105 12.00 -3.74 -12.83
CA ASP A 105 11.46 -4.98 -12.32
C ASP A 105 10.51 -4.70 -11.15
N VAL A 106 9.43 -5.46 -11.02
CA VAL A 106 8.47 -5.27 -9.91
C VAL A 106 8.36 -6.54 -9.10
N TRP A 107 8.66 -6.44 -7.81
CA TRP A 107 8.52 -7.52 -6.84
C TRP A 107 7.23 -7.35 -6.06
N PHE A 108 6.48 -8.41 -5.92
CA PHE A 108 5.14 -8.44 -5.35
C PHE A 108 5.00 -9.57 -4.33
N PRO A 109 5.32 -9.33 -3.06
CA PRO A 109 5.18 -10.35 -2.02
C PRO A 109 3.71 -10.56 -1.66
N ASN A 110 3.32 -11.82 -1.53
CA ASN A 110 2.08 -12.23 -0.89
C ASN A 110 2.31 -12.34 0.62
N TYR A 111 2.43 -11.19 1.29
CA TYR A 111 2.74 -11.13 2.72
C TYR A 111 1.63 -11.77 3.59
N PRO A 112 1.97 -12.30 4.79
CA PRO A 112 1.01 -12.88 5.72
C PRO A 112 -0.10 -11.90 6.11
N LEU A 113 -1.35 -12.39 6.15
CA LEU A 113 -2.52 -11.57 6.43
C LEU A 113 -2.90 -11.65 7.91
N CYS A 114 -3.31 -10.53 8.48
CA CYS A 114 -3.69 -10.40 9.88
C CYS A 114 -5.02 -11.10 10.25
N THR A 115 -5.62 -11.83 9.31
CA THR A 115 -6.67 -12.81 9.61
C THR A 115 -6.15 -14.03 10.37
N GLU A 116 -4.87 -14.37 10.19
CA GLU A 116 -4.22 -15.57 10.75
C GLU A 116 -2.82 -15.27 11.34
N HIS A 117 -2.28 -14.07 11.13
CA HIS A 117 -0.94 -13.65 11.48
C HIS A 117 -0.94 -12.29 12.19
N CYS A 118 0.16 -11.97 12.87
CA CYS A 118 0.40 -10.61 13.36
C CYS A 118 0.97 -9.73 12.24
N ILE A 119 0.78 -8.42 12.30
CA ILE A 119 1.36 -7.48 11.34
C ILE A 119 2.90 -7.58 11.26
N THR A 120 3.55 -8.00 12.35
CA THR A 120 5.01 -8.24 12.39
C THR A 120 5.46 -9.23 11.32
N ASP A 121 4.67 -10.27 11.05
CA ASP A 121 5.02 -11.30 10.06
C ASP A 121 5.00 -10.71 8.63
N ALA A 122 4.09 -9.76 8.37
CA ALA A 122 4.06 -9.04 7.08
C ALA A 122 5.27 -8.10 6.94
N TYR A 123 5.69 -7.44 8.02
CA TYR A 123 6.90 -6.63 8.04
C TYR A 123 8.15 -7.46 7.81
N ASP A 124 8.26 -8.64 8.42
CA ASP A 124 9.39 -9.55 8.22
C ASP A 124 9.54 -9.94 6.75
N VAL A 125 8.45 -10.33 6.09
CA VAL A 125 8.45 -10.66 4.66
C VAL A 125 8.78 -9.44 3.79
N ALA A 126 8.18 -8.29 4.08
CA ALA A 126 8.42 -7.06 3.33
C ALA A 126 9.89 -6.61 3.43
N PHE A 127 10.45 -6.65 4.63
CA PHE A 127 11.82 -6.24 4.89
C PHE A 127 12.83 -7.22 4.31
N GLU A 128 12.57 -8.52 4.37
CA GLU A 128 13.43 -9.53 3.74
C GLU A 128 13.39 -9.42 2.20
N CYS A 129 12.22 -9.16 1.59
CA CYS A 129 12.15 -8.84 0.16
C CYS A 129 13.04 -7.64 -0.19
N TYR A 130 12.95 -6.56 0.60
CA TYR A 130 13.76 -5.37 0.41
C TYR A 130 15.27 -5.69 0.50
N ARG A 131 15.69 -6.43 1.52
CA ARG A 131 17.07 -6.86 1.72
C ARG A 131 17.61 -7.69 0.54
N LEU A 132 16.80 -8.65 0.05
CA LEU A 132 17.16 -9.46 -1.12
C LEU A 132 17.29 -8.62 -2.40
N MET A 133 16.38 -7.67 -2.59
CA MET A 133 16.42 -6.75 -3.75
C MET A 133 17.66 -5.87 -3.72
N LEU A 134 18.08 -5.36 -2.56
CA LEU A 134 19.34 -4.59 -2.44
C LEU A 134 20.55 -5.42 -2.84
N GLY A 135 20.56 -6.73 -2.57
CA GLY A 135 21.62 -7.64 -3.02
C GLY A 135 21.66 -7.86 -4.53
N ILE A 136 20.52 -7.70 -5.23
CA ILE A 136 20.42 -7.91 -6.68
C ILE A 136 20.62 -6.61 -7.45
N TYR A 137 19.92 -5.53 -7.05
CA TYR A 137 19.86 -4.27 -7.78
C TYR A 137 20.84 -3.21 -7.23
N GLY A 138 21.37 -3.42 -6.03
CA GLY A 138 22.28 -2.49 -5.37
C GLY A 138 21.57 -1.33 -4.65
N ALA A 139 22.36 -0.63 -3.83
CA ALA A 139 21.91 0.57 -3.12
C ALA A 139 21.47 1.67 -4.09
N GLY A 140 20.36 2.34 -3.80
CA GLY A 140 19.84 3.44 -4.62
C GLY A 140 19.07 3.02 -5.87
N ASN A 141 18.87 1.72 -6.10
CA ASN A 141 18.15 1.20 -7.26
C ASN A 141 16.83 0.50 -6.89
N VAL A 142 16.47 0.46 -5.60
CA VAL A 142 15.22 -0.14 -5.13
C VAL A 142 14.30 0.95 -4.58
N SER A 143 13.10 1.04 -5.14
CA SER A 143 12.02 1.90 -4.65
C SER A 143 10.94 1.05 -3.98
N THR A 144 10.14 1.66 -3.09
CA THR A 144 8.95 1.02 -2.54
C THR A 144 7.69 1.74 -3.01
N CYS A 145 6.63 0.97 -3.30
CA CYS A 145 5.35 1.49 -3.74
C CYS A 145 4.21 0.66 -3.18
N GLY A 146 3.09 1.28 -2.88
CA GLY A 146 1.90 0.55 -2.45
C GLY A 146 0.69 1.44 -2.27
N PHE A 147 -0.45 0.82 -1.98
CA PHE A 147 -1.68 1.56 -1.73
C PHE A 147 -2.40 1.07 -0.49
N SER A 148 -3.16 1.95 0.17
CA SER A 148 -3.90 1.63 1.40
C SER A 148 -2.93 1.06 2.46
N SER A 149 -3.24 -0.08 3.08
CA SER A 149 -2.31 -0.78 3.99
C SER A 149 -0.97 -1.13 3.32
N GLY A 150 -0.93 -1.43 2.01
CA GLY A 150 0.31 -1.61 1.27
C GLY A 150 1.10 -0.32 1.10
N GLY A 151 0.43 0.85 1.03
CA GLY A 151 1.06 2.16 1.07
C GLY A 151 1.71 2.45 2.42
N ALA A 152 1.04 2.03 3.51
CA ALA A 152 1.59 2.06 4.85
C ALA A 152 2.85 1.18 4.95
N LEU A 153 2.78 -0.06 4.43
CA LEU A 153 3.91 -0.99 4.44
C LEU A 153 5.08 -0.49 3.58
N ALA A 154 4.82 0.20 2.46
CA ALA A 154 5.85 0.81 1.62
C ALA A 154 6.65 1.90 2.37
N LEU A 155 5.97 2.71 3.20
CA LEU A 155 6.59 3.64 4.14
C LEU A 155 7.25 2.89 5.29
N GLY A 156 6.58 1.85 5.77
CA GLY A 156 6.98 1.03 6.91
C GLY A 156 8.34 0.36 6.74
N VAL A 157 8.75 0.00 5.52
CA VAL A 157 10.09 -0.55 5.23
C VAL A 157 11.20 0.38 5.72
N ALA A 158 11.09 1.68 5.46
CA ALA A 158 12.09 2.66 5.91
C ALA A 158 12.05 2.86 7.44
N ALA A 159 10.85 2.98 8.01
CA ALA A 159 10.67 3.11 9.44
C ALA A 159 11.19 1.88 10.20
N HIS A 160 10.97 0.68 9.65
CA HIS A 160 11.45 -0.58 10.22
C HIS A 160 12.98 -0.69 10.18
N ASN A 161 13.60 -0.27 9.06
CA ASN A 161 15.05 -0.19 8.94
C ASN A 161 15.68 0.65 10.08
N ASN A 162 15.12 1.83 10.35
CA ASN A 162 15.60 2.70 11.42
C ASN A 162 15.31 2.13 12.80
N ALA A 163 14.09 1.67 13.04
CA ALA A 163 13.68 1.14 14.35
C ALA A 163 14.46 -0.09 14.78
N THR A 164 14.86 -0.95 13.84
CA THR A 164 15.65 -2.16 14.12
C THR A 164 17.16 -1.92 14.09
N GLY A 165 17.61 -0.75 13.63
CA GLY A 165 19.03 -0.47 13.45
C GLY A 165 19.69 -1.33 12.39
N ALA A 166 18.94 -1.86 11.42
CA ALA A 166 19.47 -2.77 10.39
C ALA A 166 20.50 -2.11 9.46
N GLY A 167 20.47 -0.78 9.34
CA GLY A 167 21.47 -0.01 8.61
C GLY A 167 21.47 -0.26 7.09
N LEU A 168 20.37 -0.75 6.52
CA LEU A 168 20.26 -0.91 5.09
C LEU A 168 20.15 0.45 4.39
N PRO A 169 20.63 0.58 3.15
CA PRO A 169 20.34 1.76 2.32
C PRO A 169 18.84 2.04 2.26
N MET A 170 18.44 3.31 2.33
CA MET A 170 17.02 3.70 2.22
C MET A 170 16.49 3.49 0.80
N PRO A 171 15.16 3.29 0.64
CA PRO A 171 14.53 3.23 -0.67
C PRO A 171 14.88 4.48 -1.50
N ARG A 172 15.13 4.26 -2.81
CA ARG A 172 15.40 5.33 -3.77
C ARG A 172 14.26 6.36 -3.80
N HIS A 173 13.04 5.86 -3.93
CA HIS A 173 11.78 6.59 -3.86
C HIS A 173 10.76 5.79 -3.06
N ILE A 174 9.87 6.46 -2.38
CA ILE A 174 8.70 5.86 -1.74
C ILE A 174 7.45 6.49 -2.33
N VAL A 175 6.57 5.67 -2.90
CA VAL A 175 5.24 6.11 -3.38
C VAL A 175 4.18 5.42 -2.56
N ALA A 176 3.35 6.21 -1.88
CA ALA A 176 2.24 5.69 -1.08
C ALA A 176 0.92 6.32 -1.52
N VAL A 177 0.03 5.48 -2.07
CA VAL A 177 -1.30 5.89 -2.54
C VAL A 177 -2.31 5.62 -1.45
N SER A 178 -2.97 6.66 -0.96
CA SER A 178 -3.95 6.55 0.13
C SER A 178 -3.43 5.72 1.31
N PRO A 179 -2.19 5.94 1.81
CA PRO A 179 -1.65 5.13 2.89
C PRO A 179 -2.54 5.23 4.12
N GLY A 180 -2.80 4.07 4.74
CA GLY A 180 -3.60 3.96 5.95
C GLY A 180 -2.74 3.85 7.20
N GLU A 181 -3.24 4.42 8.28
CA GLU A 181 -2.78 4.11 9.63
C GLU A 181 -3.98 4.09 10.59
N VAL A 182 -3.82 3.44 11.71
CA VAL A 182 -4.78 3.55 12.80
C VAL A 182 -4.67 4.97 13.38
N PRO A 183 -5.79 5.71 13.52
CA PRO A 183 -5.73 7.09 14.01
C PRO A 183 -5.32 7.13 15.49
N TRP A 184 -4.31 7.92 15.82
CA TRP A 184 -3.75 8.00 17.16
C TRP A 184 -3.96 9.35 17.86
N ASN A 185 -4.51 10.36 17.16
CA ASN A 185 -4.89 11.64 17.76
C ASN A 185 -6.29 12.09 17.36
N ASP A 186 -6.85 13.04 18.10
CA ASP A 186 -8.24 13.48 17.94
C ASP A 186 -8.48 14.24 16.63
N ALA A 187 -7.51 15.01 16.15
CA ALA A 187 -7.63 15.76 14.89
C ALA A 187 -7.74 14.80 13.69
N GLU A 188 -6.94 13.77 13.68
CA GLU A 188 -6.99 12.70 12.67
C GLU A 188 -8.32 11.96 12.71
N ARG A 189 -8.77 11.52 13.91
CA ARG A 189 -10.07 10.87 14.10
C ARG A 189 -11.22 11.73 13.60
N ALA A 190 -11.23 13.01 13.98
CA ALA A 190 -12.28 13.93 13.57
C ALA A 190 -12.36 14.09 12.05
N LEU A 191 -11.22 14.20 11.35
CA LEU A 191 -11.20 14.34 9.90
C LEU A 191 -11.58 13.04 9.20
N MET A 192 -11.14 11.88 9.68
CA MET A 192 -11.56 10.57 9.17
C MET A 192 -13.09 10.38 9.30
N GLN A 193 -13.66 10.74 10.46
CA GLN A 193 -15.10 10.69 10.69
C GLN A 193 -15.86 11.67 9.78
N ALA A 194 -15.36 12.89 9.61
CA ALA A 194 -15.97 13.88 8.73
C ALA A 194 -15.99 13.42 7.25
N ASN A 195 -14.96 12.71 6.80
CA ASN A 195 -14.88 12.17 5.44
C ASN A 195 -15.67 10.86 5.28
N ASN A 196 -16.07 10.19 6.35
CA ASN A 196 -16.75 8.89 6.28
C ASN A 196 -17.97 8.89 5.34
N PRO A 197 -18.90 9.87 5.35
CA PRO A 197 -20.05 9.86 4.44
C PRO A 197 -19.66 9.96 2.95
N SER A 198 -18.55 10.62 2.64
CA SER A 198 -18.10 10.84 1.26
C SER A 198 -17.31 9.66 0.70
N ASP A 199 -16.63 8.88 1.52
CA ASP A 199 -15.89 7.69 1.09
C ASP A 199 -16.85 6.59 0.58
N ALA A 200 -16.54 6.05 -0.60
CA ALA A 200 -17.34 5.00 -1.23
C ALA A 200 -16.83 3.58 -0.90
N MET A 201 -15.63 3.45 -0.34
CA MET A 201 -14.95 2.16 -0.16
C MET A 201 -14.64 1.84 1.30
N VAL A 202 -14.08 2.78 2.05
CA VAL A 202 -13.66 2.57 3.44
C VAL A 202 -14.72 3.13 4.39
N ASP A 203 -15.04 2.40 5.45
CA ASP A 203 -15.87 2.88 6.55
C ASP A 203 -15.01 3.16 7.78
N TYR A 204 -15.26 4.27 8.46
CA TYR A 204 -14.53 4.63 9.68
C TYR A 204 -14.63 3.54 10.77
N ALA A 205 -15.73 2.79 10.82
CA ALA A 205 -15.88 1.66 11.74
C ALA A 205 -14.78 0.58 11.56
N PHE A 206 -14.10 0.56 10.42
CA PHE A 206 -12.91 -0.28 10.24
C PHE A 206 -11.74 0.19 11.10
N MET A 207 -11.54 1.49 11.24
CA MET A 207 -10.46 2.07 12.05
C MET A 207 -10.59 1.73 13.54
N GLU A 208 -11.81 1.44 14.01
CA GLU A 208 -12.07 1.09 15.41
C GLU A 208 -11.69 -0.35 15.77
N LYS A 209 -11.48 -1.22 14.76
CA LYS A 209 -11.16 -2.65 14.96
C LYS A 209 -9.83 -3.08 14.36
N VAL A 210 -9.31 -2.34 13.37
CA VAL A 210 -8.14 -2.79 12.61
C VAL A 210 -6.89 -2.96 13.47
N GLU A 211 -6.64 -2.07 14.44
CA GLU A 211 -5.50 -2.19 15.35
C GLU A 211 -5.48 -3.54 16.08
N ARG A 212 -6.62 -3.94 16.63
CA ARG A 212 -6.76 -5.19 17.34
C ARG A 212 -6.51 -6.40 16.43
N LEU A 213 -6.98 -6.30 15.18
CA LEU A 213 -6.77 -7.32 14.17
C LEU A 213 -5.30 -7.41 13.72
N GLU A 214 -4.64 -6.26 13.52
CA GLU A 214 -3.23 -6.19 13.13
C GLU A 214 -2.31 -6.69 14.24
N ARG A 215 -2.61 -6.38 15.49
CA ARG A 215 -1.88 -6.91 16.65
C ARG A 215 -2.05 -8.42 16.84
N HIS A 216 -3.14 -9.00 16.35
CA HIS A 216 -3.46 -10.43 16.46
C HIS A 216 -3.26 -11.00 17.88
N GLY A 217 -3.71 -10.24 18.89
CA GLY A 217 -3.60 -10.62 20.31
C GLY A 217 -2.22 -10.38 20.94
N ARG A 218 -1.31 -9.68 20.27
CA ARG A 218 0.03 -9.34 20.80
C ARG A 218 0.07 -7.89 21.28
N ASP A 219 0.66 -7.69 22.45
CA ASP A 219 0.86 -6.36 23.05
C ASP A 219 2.24 -5.75 22.73
N ASP A 220 3.18 -6.56 22.24
CA ASP A 220 4.57 -6.20 21.96
C ASP A 220 4.81 -5.69 20.52
N VAL A 221 3.73 -5.47 19.75
CA VAL A 221 3.82 -4.92 18.39
C VAL A 221 4.29 -3.47 18.45
N PRO A 222 5.38 -3.10 17.77
CA PRO A 222 5.89 -1.74 17.77
C PRO A 222 4.87 -0.73 17.22
N ASP A 223 4.75 0.40 17.87
CA ASP A 223 3.76 1.45 17.53
C ASP A 223 3.84 1.91 16.07
N TYR A 224 5.04 2.02 15.51
CA TYR A 224 5.23 2.46 14.12
C TYR A 224 4.69 1.48 13.08
N MET A 225 4.42 0.23 13.43
CA MET A 225 3.79 -0.73 12.51
C MET A 225 2.28 -0.52 12.38
N ILE A 226 1.67 0.07 13.42
CA ILE A 226 0.23 0.37 13.51
C ILE A 226 -0.03 1.84 13.15
N HIS A 227 0.77 2.74 13.70
CA HIS A 227 0.72 4.20 13.52
C HIS A 227 1.95 4.64 12.74
N ILE A 228 1.93 4.44 11.43
CA ILE A 228 3.12 4.58 10.55
C ILE A 228 3.78 5.96 10.68
N SER A 229 2.97 7.01 10.87
CA SER A 229 3.46 8.38 11.04
C SER A 229 4.26 8.62 12.33
N LYS A 230 4.25 7.67 13.28
CA LYS A 230 5.15 7.68 14.45
C LYS A 230 6.54 7.14 14.14
N GLY A 231 6.74 6.54 12.97
CA GLY A 231 8.02 5.99 12.55
C GLY A 231 9.12 7.04 12.39
N ASP A 232 10.35 6.56 12.41
CA ASP A 232 11.54 7.33 12.06
C ASP A 232 11.87 7.15 10.58
N PHE A 233 11.81 8.25 9.83
CA PHE A 233 12.09 8.30 8.40
C PHE A 233 13.44 8.97 8.10
N THR A 234 14.32 9.12 9.09
CA THR A 234 15.65 9.70 8.90
C THR A 234 16.41 8.98 7.79
N GLY A 235 17.01 9.73 6.89
CA GLY A 235 17.74 9.18 5.74
C GLY A 235 16.89 8.89 4.50
N VAL A 236 15.57 8.91 4.59
CA VAL A 236 14.68 8.88 3.41
C VAL A 236 14.83 10.20 2.66
N ARG A 237 15.10 10.12 1.36
CA ARG A 237 15.31 11.31 0.53
C ARG A 237 14.00 12.01 0.18
N ASP A 238 13.06 11.25 -0.36
CA ASP A 238 11.78 11.79 -0.84
C ASP A 238 10.65 10.76 -0.79
N VAL A 239 9.45 11.29 -0.62
CA VAL A 239 8.18 10.53 -0.62
C VAL A 239 7.17 11.21 -1.53
N HIS A 240 6.41 10.43 -2.28
CA HIS A 240 5.26 10.89 -3.05
C HIS A 240 3.97 10.28 -2.48
N LEU A 241 3.10 11.12 -1.93
CA LEU A 241 1.77 10.73 -1.46
C LEU A 241 0.70 11.06 -2.49
N VAL A 242 -0.26 10.16 -2.66
CA VAL A 242 -1.45 10.40 -3.49
C VAL A 242 -2.70 10.16 -2.67
N TYR A 243 -3.63 11.12 -2.62
CA TYR A 243 -4.87 11.02 -1.86
C TYR A 243 -6.09 11.53 -2.62
N SER A 244 -7.24 10.93 -2.36
CA SER A 244 -8.52 11.60 -2.50
C SER A 244 -8.80 12.45 -1.28
N THR A 245 -9.17 13.72 -1.43
CA THR A 245 -9.56 14.54 -0.27
C THR A 245 -10.91 14.12 0.34
N SER A 246 -11.59 13.17 -0.29
CA SER A 246 -12.94 12.69 0.10
C SER A 246 -12.92 11.30 0.74
N GLU A 247 -11.74 10.71 0.97
CA GLU A 247 -11.60 9.40 1.59
C GLU A 247 -11.31 9.48 3.09
N VAL A 248 -11.67 8.42 3.82
CA VAL A 248 -11.43 8.32 5.28
C VAL A 248 -9.96 8.47 5.59
N LEU A 249 -9.08 7.77 4.89
CA LEU A 249 -7.64 7.76 5.18
C LEU A 249 -6.91 9.09 4.88
N TYR A 250 -7.57 10.04 4.21
CA TYR A 250 -7.05 11.40 4.08
C TYR A 250 -6.78 12.08 5.44
N GLY A 251 -7.46 11.63 6.49
CA GLY A 251 -7.24 12.10 7.85
C GLY A 251 -5.81 11.94 8.34
N ALA A 252 -5.13 10.88 7.91
CA ALA A 252 -3.74 10.59 8.30
C ALA A 252 -2.70 11.51 7.63
N LYS A 253 -3.05 12.21 6.54
CA LYS A 253 -2.11 13.01 5.75
C LYS A 253 -1.29 14.00 6.60
N ALA A 254 -1.94 14.73 7.51
CA ALA A 254 -1.26 15.74 8.31
C ALA A 254 -0.18 15.14 9.22
N ASN A 255 -0.43 13.96 9.77
CA ASN A 255 0.52 13.22 10.60
C ASN A 255 1.74 12.75 9.77
N PHE A 256 1.51 12.23 8.56
CA PHE A 256 2.60 11.86 7.65
C PHE A 256 3.48 13.07 7.30
N LEU A 257 2.86 14.21 6.92
CA LEU A 257 3.61 15.42 6.61
C LEU A 257 4.42 15.93 7.82
N ALA A 258 3.86 15.88 9.01
CA ALA A 258 4.56 16.23 10.25
C ALA A 258 5.74 15.27 10.53
N ALA A 259 5.55 13.97 10.30
CA ALA A 259 6.60 12.98 10.43
C ALA A 259 7.75 13.22 9.44
N PHE A 260 7.44 13.48 8.17
CA PHE A 260 8.46 13.76 7.16
C PHE A 260 9.19 15.07 7.45
N ALA A 261 8.48 16.13 7.81
CA ALA A 261 9.11 17.40 8.20
C ALA A 261 10.06 17.22 9.38
N ARG A 262 9.67 16.47 10.42
CA ARG A 262 10.49 16.15 11.59
C ARG A 262 11.79 15.43 11.21
N ASN A 263 11.75 14.57 10.20
CA ASN A 263 12.88 13.75 9.75
C ASN A 263 13.63 14.35 8.54
N GLY A 264 13.29 15.58 8.10
CA GLY A 264 13.94 16.23 6.96
C GLY A 264 13.68 15.59 5.60
N VAL A 265 12.58 14.86 5.47
CA VAL A 265 12.18 14.15 4.25
C VAL A 265 11.42 15.08 3.30
N ALA A 266 11.83 15.18 2.06
CA ALA A 266 11.06 15.88 1.03
C ALA A 266 9.78 15.10 0.70
N CYS A 267 8.63 15.79 0.71
CA CYS A 267 7.36 15.15 0.39
C CYS A 267 6.59 15.94 -0.66
N THR A 268 6.16 15.26 -1.70
CA THR A 268 5.18 15.78 -2.67
C THR A 268 3.84 15.10 -2.45
N VAL A 269 2.76 15.86 -2.57
CA VAL A 269 1.40 15.33 -2.37
C VAL A 269 0.55 15.62 -3.60
N ARG A 270 0.00 14.56 -4.19
CA ARG A 270 -1.03 14.65 -5.21
C ARG A 270 -2.39 14.49 -4.57
N GLU A 271 -3.26 15.48 -4.71
CA GLU A 271 -4.60 15.49 -4.14
C GLU A 271 -5.67 15.67 -5.22
N ARG A 272 -6.73 14.87 -5.12
CA ARG A 272 -7.91 15.02 -5.98
C ARG A 272 -9.20 14.95 -5.17
N PRO A 273 -10.09 15.93 -5.30
CA PRO A 273 -11.39 15.89 -4.64
C PRO A 273 -12.34 14.89 -5.32
N GLY A 274 -13.16 14.22 -4.52
CA GLY A 274 -14.26 13.39 -4.99
C GLY A 274 -13.85 12.03 -5.58
N MET A 275 -12.57 11.67 -5.57
CA MET A 275 -12.14 10.34 -6.00
C MET A 275 -12.47 9.29 -4.95
N ILE A 276 -12.53 8.04 -5.37
CA ILE A 276 -12.62 6.91 -4.45
C ILE A 276 -11.25 6.63 -3.80
N HIS A 277 -11.24 5.88 -2.71
CA HIS A 277 -10.03 5.40 -2.06
C HIS A 277 -9.10 4.68 -3.05
N ALA A 278 -7.81 4.97 -2.98
CA ALA A 278 -6.75 4.39 -3.82
C ALA A 278 -6.98 4.53 -5.34
N TYR A 279 -7.72 5.54 -5.79
CA TYR A 279 -8.14 5.71 -7.19
C TYR A 279 -7.00 5.65 -8.20
N ALA A 280 -5.82 6.16 -7.87
CA ALA A 280 -4.69 6.19 -8.78
C ALA A 280 -4.18 4.78 -9.15
N MET A 281 -4.46 3.77 -8.32
CA MET A 281 -4.14 2.37 -8.61
C MET A 281 -5.22 1.66 -9.44
N LEU A 282 -6.30 2.36 -9.79
CA LEU A 282 -7.42 1.86 -10.59
C LEU A 282 -7.54 2.66 -11.90
N PRO A 283 -6.60 2.52 -12.88
CA PRO A 283 -6.49 3.39 -14.05
C PRO A 283 -7.60 3.18 -15.09
N TYR A 284 -8.87 3.14 -14.65
CA TYR A 284 -10.03 2.92 -15.50
C TYR A 284 -10.65 4.22 -16.03
N PHE A 285 -10.40 5.36 -15.40
CA PHE A 285 -10.91 6.68 -15.81
C PHE A 285 -9.77 7.70 -15.91
N HIS A 286 -10.08 8.87 -16.47
CA HIS A 286 -9.06 9.86 -16.88
C HIS A 286 -8.11 10.26 -15.73
N GLU A 287 -8.66 10.72 -14.61
CA GLU A 287 -7.86 11.21 -13.47
C GLU A 287 -6.98 10.11 -12.87
N ALA A 288 -7.51 8.87 -12.81
CA ALA A 288 -6.75 7.74 -12.31
C ALA A 288 -5.58 7.38 -13.25
N ARG A 289 -5.79 7.45 -14.57
CA ARG A 289 -4.71 7.21 -15.54
C ARG A 289 -3.64 8.29 -15.50
N GLU A 290 -4.04 9.54 -15.34
CA GLU A 290 -3.13 10.67 -15.24
C GLU A 290 -2.25 10.54 -13.99
N ASP A 291 -2.85 10.29 -12.84
CA ASP A 291 -2.11 10.21 -11.58
C ASP A 291 -1.31 8.89 -11.45
N PHE A 292 -1.79 7.78 -12.06
CA PHE A 292 -0.98 6.58 -12.22
C PHE A 292 0.28 6.84 -13.07
N ALA A 293 0.14 7.61 -14.16
CA ALA A 293 1.28 7.98 -14.98
C ALA A 293 2.29 8.85 -14.20
N GLU A 294 1.80 9.83 -13.43
CA GLU A 294 2.64 10.71 -12.60
C GLU A 294 3.43 9.92 -11.55
N LEU A 295 2.77 9.02 -10.80
CA LEU A 295 3.46 8.19 -9.81
C LEU A 295 4.48 7.21 -10.44
N ALA A 296 4.16 6.65 -11.60
CA ALA A 296 5.09 5.77 -12.30
C ALA A 296 6.30 6.56 -12.84
N ASP A 297 6.09 7.75 -13.40
CA ASP A 297 7.17 8.63 -13.84
C ASP A 297 8.04 9.09 -12.64
N TYR A 298 7.46 9.23 -11.44
CA TYR A 298 8.21 9.50 -10.21
C TYR A 298 9.11 8.31 -9.84
N LEU A 299 8.60 7.08 -9.89
CA LEU A 299 9.37 5.85 -9.62
C LEU A 299 10.46 5.57 -10.68
N ALA A 300 10.27 6.06 -11.91
CA ALA A 300 11.22 5.88 -13.01
C ALA A 300 12.43 6.82 -12.96
N ARG A 301 12.40 7.87 -12.12
CA ARG A 301 13.52 8.80 -11.94
C ARG A 301 14.70 8.11 -11.26
#